data_0cab4214cd4f238b8b420134bd593ff5
#
_entry.id   0cab4214cd4f238b8b420134bd593ff5
#
_cell.length_a   1.000
_cell.length_b   1.000
_cell.length_c   1.000
_cell.angle_alpha   90.00
_cell.angle_beta   90.00
_cell.angle_gamma   90.00
#
_symmetry.space_group_name_H-M   'P 1'
#
loop_
_entity.id
_entity.type
_entity.pdbx_description
1 polymer ?
#
loop_
_entity_poly.entity_id
_entity_poly.type
_entity_poly.pdbx_seq_one_letter_code
_entity_poly.pdbx_strand_id
1 'polypeptide(L)'
;LLYELSLVESTMKSSRCIAISLLSIVICFASEKASAATFDNWLRDFEKEAISKGISPLTLEKAFKSIKPIPRVIELDRRQPEFTLTFKQYLDRVVSKRRTKIGKSKLIKHQELLSKVSREFNVQPRFIVALWGIETDFGRITGGFPVISSLATLAFDGRRSSFFRKELILALKIIEDGHITAEAMKGSWAGAMGQNQFMPSSFHSFAIDYDGDGSADIWNSLPDIFASIANYLSKSGWKGDQNWGRPVLLPTTFSKKLVGKKVKKKIQSWSELGVKKANGMMLPIAKMS
;
A
#
# COMPACT_ATOMS: atom_id res chain seq x y z
N LEU A 1 27.12 60.18 30.05
CA LEU A 1 27.50 59.84 28.62
C LEU A 1 27.54 58.34 28.35
N LEU A 2 27.84 57.50 29.34
CA LEU A 2 27.88 56.04 29.16
C LEU A 2 26.47 55.40 29.29
N TYR A 3 25.49 56.06 29.84
CA TYR A 3 24.13 55.53 30.00
C TYR A 3 23.28 55.70 28.75
N GLU A 4 23.55 56.72 27.94
CA GLU A 4 22.81 56.94 26.67
C GLU A 4 23.25 56.00 25.55
N LEU A 5 24.49 55.56 25.53
CA LEU A 5 24.99 54.61 24.54
C LEU A 5 24.42 53.18 24.70
N SER A 6 24.05 52.79 25.93
CA SER A 6 23.43 51.48 26.20
C SER A 6 21.97 51.37 25.75
N LEU A 7 21.27 52.50 25.78
CA LEU A 7 19.84 52.58 25.37
C LEU A 7 19.71 52.55 23.84
N VAL A 8 20.66 53.11 23.10
CA VAL A 8 20.64 53.13 21.63
C VAL A 8 21.00 51.74 21.08
N GLU A 9 21.93 51.02 21.70
CA GLU A 9 22.24 49.61 21.31
C GLU A 9 21.07 48.65 21.60
N SER A 10 20.34 48.84 22.71
CA SER A 10 19.19 48.00 23.05
C SER A 10 18.03 48.20 22.07
N THR A 11 17.74 49.43 21.65
CA THR A 11 16.67 49.71 20.67
C THR A 11 17.03 49.24 19.27
N MET A 12 18.28 49.32 18.85
CA MET A 12 18.76 48.81 17.54
C MET A 12 18.73 47.26 17.49
N LYS A 13 19.08 46.57 18.58
CA LYS A 13 18.99 45.09 18.64
C LYS A 13 17.54 44.61 18.63
N SER A 14 16.63 45.27 19.33
CA SER A 14 15.19 44.96 19.33
C SER A 14 14.57 45.17 17.95
N SER A 15 14.88 46.27 17.25
CA SER A 15 14.36 46.52 15.90
C SER A 15 14.88 45.53 14.86
N ARG A 16 16.14 45.05 14.99
CA ARG A 16 16.70 44.02 14.08
C ARG A 16 16.06 42.64 14.31
N CYS A 17 15.80 42.24 15.56
CA CYS A 17 15.12 40.99 15.87
C CYS A 17 13.66 41.00 15.36
N ILE A 18 12.93 42.11 15.49
CA ILE A 18 11.55 42.21 14.98
C ILE A 18 11.54 42.21 13.45
N ALA A 19 12.48 42.88 12.79
CA ALA A 19 12.58 42.87 11.32
C ALA A 19 12.92 41.51 10.76
N ILE A 20 13.80 40.73 11.41
CA ILE A 20 14.16 39.35 10.99
C ILE A 20 12.97 38.41 11.21
N SER A 21 12.22 38.54 12.31
CA SER A 21 11.05 37.70 12.56
C SER A 21 9.91 38.01 11.57
N LEU A 22 9.67 39.26 11.22
CA LEU A 22 8.68 39.62 10.20
C LEU A 22 9.07 39.16 8.80
N LEU A 23 10.35 39.22 8.45
CA LEU A 23 10.86 38.75 7.15
C LEU A 23 10.75 37.23 7.03
N SER A 24 11.02 36.49 8.11
CA SER A 24 10.87 35.02 8.14
C SER A 24 9.41 34.58 7.98
N ILE A 25 8.46 35.28 8.56
CA ILE A 25 7.03 35.00 8.42
C ILE A 25 6.56 35.29 6.99
N VAL A 26 6.99 36.40 6.38
CA VAL A 26 6.63 36.73 4.99
C VAL A 26 7.19 35.73 3.99
N ILE A 27 8.42 35.23 4.20
CA ILE A 27 9.03 34.22 3.34
C ILE A 27 8.28 32.89 3.43
N CYS A 28 7.83 32.45 4.62
CA CYS A 28 7.01 31.26 4.77
C CYS A 28 5.69 31.35 3.99
N PHE A 29 4.95 32.44 4.10
CA PHE A 29 3.68 32.64 3.38
C PHE A 29 3.87 32.74 1.85
N ALA A 30 4.98 33.34 1.39
CA ALA A 30 5.28 33.41 -0.04
C ALA A 30 5.64 32.03 -0.61
N SER A 31 6.36 31.20 0.14
CA SER A 31 6.73 29.83 -0.27
C SER A 31 5.51 28.92 -0.40
N GLU A 32 4.54 28.98 0.54
CA GLU A 32 3.31 28.19 0.45
C GLU A 32 2.43 28.61 -0.73
N LYS A 33 2.29 29.91 -0.98
CA LYS A 33 1.52 30.43 -2.13
C LYS A 33 2.15 30.05 -3.48
N ALA A 34 3.49 30.11 -3.59
CA ALA A 34 4.19 29.69 -4.80
C ALA A 34 4.06 28.18 -5.06
N SER A 35 4.11 27.35 -4.01
CA SER A 35 3.92 25.91 -4.10
C SER A 35 2.48 25.53 -4.51
N ALA A 36 1.48 26.20 -3.97
CA ALA A 36 0.08 25.99 -4.33
C ALA A 36 -0.19 26.40 -5.78
N ALA A 37 0.33 27.53 -6.24
CA ALA A 37 0.17 27.98 -7.62
C ALA A 37 0.81 26.99 -8.64
N THR A 38 1.93 26.36 -8.30
CA THR A 38 2.56 25.34 -9.15
C THR A 38 1.79 24.02 -9.16
N PHE A 39 1.17 23.63 -8.05
CA PHE A 39 0.32 22.44 -7.99
C PHE A 39 -0.97 22.63 -8.81
N ASP A 40 -1.60 23.80 -8.73
CA ASP A 40 -2.81 24.10 -9.50
C ASP A 40 -2.53 24.13 -11.01
N ASN A 41 -1.36 24.61 -11.44
CA ASN A 41 -0.94 24.55 -12.83
C ASN A 41 -0.74 23.09 -13.29
N TRP A 42 -0.02 22.30 -12.49
CA TRP A 42 0.19 20.89 -12.75
C TRP A 42 -1.14 20.12 -12.81
N LEU A 43 -2.08 20.42 -11.90
CA LEU A 43 -3.40 19.79 -11.87
C LEU A 43 -4.19 20.05 -13.15
N ARG A 44 -4.21 21.30 -13.62
CA ARG A 44 -4.87 21.67 -14.90
C ARG A 44 -4.30 20.91 -16.10
N ASP A 45 -3.00 20.70 -16.13
CA ASP A 45 -2.38 19.92 -17.21
C ASP A 45 -2.68 18.42 -17.06
N PHE A 46 -2.75 17.93 -15.81
CA PHE A 46 -3.16 16.56 -15.53
C PHE A 46 -4.64 16.30 -15.89
N GLU A 47 -5.54 17.26 -15.67
CA GLU A 47 -6.95 17.17 -16.07
C GLU A 47 -7.08 16.97 -17.58
N LYS A 48 -6.34 17.72 -18.40
CA LYS A 48 -6.32 17.55 -19.87
C LYS A 48 -5.88 16.13 -20.25
N GLU A 49 -4.85 15.60 -19.59
CA GLU A 49 -4.41 14.22 -19.79
C GLU A 49 -5.50 13.22 -19.39
N ALA A 50 -6.13 13.39 -18.24
CA ALA A 50 -7.19 12.52 -17.75
C ALA A 50 -8.39 12.47 -18.72
N ILE A 51 -8.82 13.63 -19.22
CA ILE A 51 -9.87 13.73 -20.24
C ILE A 51 -9.45 12.96 -21.52
N SER A 52 -8.21 13.12 -21.97
CA SER A 52 -7.70 12.42 -23.16
C SER A 52 -7.67 10.89 -22.98
N LYS A 53 -7.71 10.41 -21.72
CA LYS A 53 -7.78 9.00 -21.34
C LYS A 53 -9.19 8.51 -21.01
N GLY A 54 -10.21 9.32 -21.29
CA GLY A 54 -11.62 8.95 -21.16
C GLY A 54 -12.23 9.18 -19.78
N ILE A 55 -11.60 10.00 -18.92
CA ILE A 55 -12.23 10.44 -17.67
C ILE A 55 -13.14 11.63 -17.95
N SER A 56 -14.39 11.55 -17.50
CA SER A 56 -15.36 12.63 -17.73
C SER A 56 -15.03 13.90 -16.91
N PRO A 57 -15.39 15.10 -17.42
CA PRO A 57 -15.27 16.33 -16.64
C PRO A 57 -16.00 16.27 -15.29
N LEU A 58 -17.14 15.57 -15.22
CA LEU A 58 -17.92 15.42 -14.00
C LEU A 58 -17.16 14.62 -12.92
N THR A 59 -16.48 13.55 -13.31
CA THR A 59 -15.63 12.77 -12.39
C THR A 59 -14.45 13.60 -11.89
N LEU A 60 -13.81 14.38 -12.76
CA LEU A 60 -12.72 15.27 -12.37
C LEU A 60 -13.19 16.37 -11.41
N GLU A 61 -14.32 17.01 -11.69
CA GLU A 61 -14.91 18.01 -10.80
C GLU A 61 -15.14 17.44 -9.37
N LYS A 62 -15.75 16.26 -9.28
CA LYS A 62 -15.98 15.58 -8.00
C LYS A 62 -14.67 15.19 -7.32
N ALA A 63 -13.75 14.57 -8.04
CA ALA A 63 -12.50 14.04 -7.51
C ALA A 63 -11.53 15.15 -7.06
N PHE A 64 -11.55 16.31 -7.71
CA PHE A 64 -10.61 17.40 -7.45
C PHE A 64 -11.20 18.60 -6.70
N LYS A 65 -12.47 18.52 -6.30
CA LYS A 65 -13.21 19.63 -5.64
C LYS A 65 -12.47 20.32 -4.48
N SER A 66 -11.63 19.61 -3.76
CA SER A 66 -10.88 20.15 -2.62
C SER A 66 -9.48 19.58 -2.54
N ILE A 67 -8.93 19.19 -3.68
CA ILE A 67 -7.63 18.54 -3.74
C ILE A 67 -6.52 19.53 -3.37
N LYS A 68 -5.62 19.09 -2.48
CA LYS A 68 -4.42 19.82 -2.10
C LYS A 68 -3.28 18.83 -1.89
N PRO A 69 -2.03 19.24 -2.12
CA PRO A 69 -0.89 18.43 -1.74
C PRO A 69 -0.91 18.11 -0.25
N ILE A 70 -0.56 16.88 0.09
CA ILE A 70 -0.48 16.41 1.48
C ILE A 70 1.00 16.26 1.87
N PRO A 71 1.61 17.24 2.62
CA PRO A 71 3.02 17.19 2.99
C PRO A 71 3.41 15.90 3.71
N ARG A 72 2.51 15.38 4.54
CA ARG A 72 2.72 14.10 5.25
C ARG A 72 2.92 12.91 4.34
N VAL A 73 2.30 12.90 3.16
CA VAL A 73 2.47 11.85 2.14
C VAL A 73 3.91 11.87 1.60
N ILE A 74 4.45 13.06 1.30
CA ILE A 74 5.83 13.25 0.86
C ILE A 74 6.83 12.80 1.93
N GLU A 75 6.58 13.16 3.19
CA GLU A 75 7.40 12.74 4.32
C GLU A 75 7.46 11.20 4.46
N LEU A 76 6.31 10.53 4.37
CA LEU A 76 6.21 9.08 4.44
C LEU A 76 6.90 8.39 3.26
N ASP A 77 6.77 8.94 2.04
CA ASP A 77 7.46 8.41 0.86
C ASP A 77 8.99 8.47 0.99
N ARG A 78 9.52 9.48 1.68
CA ARG A 78 10.97 9.63 1.87
C ARG A 78 11.55 8.79 3.00
N ARG A 79 10.76 8.43 4.01
CA ARG A 79 11.23 7.69 5.19
C ARG A 79 11.21 6.17 5.05
N GLN A 80 10.23 5.58 4.41
CA GLN A 80 10.01 4.14 4.19
C GLN A 80 10.58 3.23 5.31
N PRO A 81 10.08 3.32 6.55
CA PRO A 81 10.69 2.66 7.72
C PRO A 81 10.62 1.13 7.68
N GLU A 82 9.78 0.53 6.84
CA GLU A 82 9.60 -0.92 6.68
C GLU A 82 10.85 -1.65 6.19
N PHE A 83 11.80 -0.96 5.56
CA PHE A 83 13.05 -1.56 5.11
C PHE A 83 14.14 -1.66 6.18
N THR A 84 13.88 -1.19 7.40
CA THR A 84 14.86 -1.18 8.50
C THR A 84 14.75 -2.38 9.45
N LEU A 85 13.69 -3.19 9.34
CA LEU A 85 13.44 -4.32 10.22
C LEU A 85 14.11 -5.60 9.71
N THR A 86 14.64 -6.42 10.63
CA THR A 86 15.01 -7.80 10.31
C THR A 86 13.75 -8.62 10.03
N PHE A 87 13.91 -9.73 9.29
CA PHE A 87 12.79 -10.64 8.99
C PHE A 87 12.09 -11.15 10.26
N LYS A 88 12.85 -11.48 11.31
CA LYS A 88 12.28 -11.90 12.58
C LYS A 88 11.45 -10.79 13.23
N GLN A 89 11.98 -9.58 13.32
CA GLN A 89 11.24 -8.44 13.89
C GLN A 89 9.96 -8.15 13.09
N TYR A 90 10.03 -8.26 11.77
CA TYR A 90 8.85 -8.12 10.92
C TYR A 90 7.81 -9.19 11.22
N LEU A 91 8.21 -10.48 11.28
CA LEU A 91 7.30 -11.57 11.61
C LEU A 91 6.65 -11.41 12.98
N ASP A 92 7.44 -11.13 14.02
CA ASP A 92 6.94 -10.98 15.40
C ASP A 92 5.90 -9.84 15.48
N ARG A 93 6.09 -8.77 14.70
CA ARG A 93 5.15 -7.63 14.62
C ARG A 93 3.89 -7.97 13.84
N VAL A 94 4.02 -8.65 12.72
CA VAL A 94 2.91 -8.89 11.77
C VAL A 94 2.10 -10.12 12.16
N VAL A 95 2.74 -11.20 12.62
CA VAL A 95 2.09 -12.47 12.98
C VAL A 95 1.92 -12.58 14.49
N SER A 96 1.09 -11.72 15.08
CA SER A 96 0.80 -11.74 16.52
C SER A 96 -0.16 -12.88 16.90
N LYS A 97 -0.07 -13.36 18.18
CA LYS A 97 -1.02 -14.33 18.72
C LYS A 97 -2.48 -13.88 18.57
N ARG A 98 -2.75 -12.57 18.77
CA ARG A 98 -4.07 -11.98 18.58
C ARG A 98 -4.56 -12.13 17.14
N ARG A 99 -3.74 -11.73 16.16
CA ARG A 99 -4.11 -11.81 14.73
C ARG A 99 -4.33 -13.26 14.30
N THR A 100 -3.49 -14.19 14.75
CA THR A 100 -3.66 -15.63 14.49
C THR A 100 -4.96 -16.17 15.06
N LYS A 101 -5.34 -15.81 16.30
CA LYS A 101 -6.60 -16.21 16.93
C LYS A 101 -7.80 -15.67 16.15
N ILE A 102 -7.77 -14.39 15.77
CA ILE A 102 -8.84 -13.77 14.96
C ILE A 102 -8.95 -14.44 13.60
N GLY A 103 -7.83 -14.67 12.90
CA GLY A 103 -7.81 -15.33 11.60
C GLY A 103 -8.45 -16.72 11.65
N LYS A 104 -8.15 -17.54 12.66
CA LYS A 104 -8.80 -18.85 12.86
C LYS A 104 -10.32 -18.70 13.06
N SER A 105 -10.78 -17.72 13.84
CA SER A 105 -12.20 -17.43 14.03
C SER A 105 -12.86 -16.97 12.73
N LYS A 106 -12.18 -16.14 11.91
CA LYS A 106 -12.68 -15.68 10.61
C LYS A 106 -12.79 -16.83 9.60
N LEU A 107 -11.85 -17.78 9.59
CA LEU A 107 -11.95 -18.99 8.78
C LEU A 107 -13.22 -19.78 9.06
N ILE A 108 -13.57 -19.97 10.33
CA ILE A 108 -14.78 -20.67 10.75
C ILE A 108 -16.03 -19.85 10.38
N LYS A 109 -16.04 -18.56 10.75
CA LYS A 109 -17.20 -17.68 10.54
C LYS A 109 -17.60 -17.57 9.07
N HIS A 110 -16.64 -17.56 8.15
CA HIS A 110 -16.87 -17.35 6.72
C HIS A 110 -16.59 -18.63 5.90
N GLN A 111 -16.68 -19.82 6.53
CA GLN A 111 -16.29 -21.09 5.91
C GLN A 111 -17.03 -21.37 4.60
N GLU A 112 -18.33 -21.10 4.54
CA GLU A 112 -19.14 -21.35 3.35
C GLU A 112 -18.67 -20.52 2.14
N LEU A 113 -18.58 -19.19 2.32
CA LEU A 113 -18.13 -18.27 1.28
C LEU A 113 -16.69 -18.59 0.86
N LEU A 114 -15.78 -18.76 1.82
CA LEU A 114 -14.38 -19.10 1.56
C LEU A 114 -14.25 -20.44 0.81
N SER A 115 -15.13 -21.42 1.07
CA SER A 115 -15.13 -22.68 0.35
C SER A 115 -15.60 -22.54 -1.10
N LYS A 116 -16.59 -21.66 -1.37
CA LYS A 116 -17.03 -21.35 -2.74
C LYS A 116 -15.89 -20.69 -3.52
N VAL A 117 -15.32 -19.60 -2.98
CA VAL A 117 -14.19 -18.88 -3.58
C VAL A 117 -12.97 -19.79 -3.77
N SER A 118 -12.66 -20.64 -2.78
CA SER A 118 -11.52 -21.58 -2.85
C SER A 118 -11.65 -22.57 -4.01
N ARG A 119 -12.84 -23.10 -4.26
CA ARG A 119 -13.08 -24.02 -5.38
C ARG A 119 -12.92 -23.34 -6.73
N GLU A 120 -13.43 -22.11 -6.84
CA GLU A 120 -13.42 -21.38 -8.10
C GLU A 120 -12.01 -20.91 -8.49
N PHE A 121 -11.27 -20.32 -7.55
CA PHE A 121 -9.95 -19.76 -7.83
C PHE A 121 -8.78 -20.70 -7.53
N ASN A 122 -9.04 -21.91 -7.02
CA ASN A 122 -8.03 -22.88 -6.60
C ASN A 122 -7.02 -22.32 -5.58
N VAL A 123 -7.53 -21.56 -4.59
CA VAL A 123 -6.74 -20.94 -3.51
C VAL A 123 -7.29 -21.37 -2.17
N GLN A 124 -6.45 -21.94 -1.31
CA GLN A 124 -6.92 -22.43 0.00
C GLN A 124 -7.39 -21.26 0.90
N PRO A 125 -8.52 -21.41 1.63
CA PRO A 125 -9.11 -20.40 2.49
C PRO A 125 -8.13 -19.71 3.45
N ARG A 126 -7.19 -20.50 4.00
CA ARG A 126 -6.19 -19.97 4.96
C ARG A 126 -5.31 -18.87 4.37
N PHE A 127 -5.01 -18.87 3.07
CA PHE A 127 -4.18 -17.85 2.44
C PHE A 127 -4.98 -16.59 2.15
N ILE A 128 -6.25 -16.73 1.77
CA ILE A 128 -7.18 -15.60 1.60
C ILE A 128 -7.29 -14.84 2.93
N VAL A 129 -7.62 -15.55 4.01
CA VAL A 129 -7.76 -14.95 5.34
C VAL A 129 -6.44 -14.44 5.90
N ALA A 130 -5.30 -15.06 5.58
CA ALA A 130 -3.99 -14.59 6.02
C ALA A 130 -3.63 -13.25 5.37
N LEU A 131 -3.83 -13.09 4.06
CA LEU A 131 -3.62 -11.82 3.37
C LEU A 131 -4.56 -10.74 3.91
N TRP A 132 -5.86 -11.02 4.01
CA TRP A 132 -6.81 -10.09 4.62
C TRP A 132 -6.39 -9.63 6.02
N GLY A 133 -5.87 -10.56 6.82
CA GLY A 133 -5.37 -10.26 8.16
C GLY A 133 -4.09 -9.43 8.16
N ILE A 134 -3.16 -9.68 7.25
CA ILE A 134 -1.87 -8.95 7.17
C ILE A 134 -2.08 -7.55 6.63
N GLU A 135 -2.87 -7.40 5.57
CA GLU A 135 -3.08 -6.12 4.89
C GLU A 135 -3.85 -5.12 5.76
N THR A 136 -4.97 -5.56 6.35
CA THR A 136 -5.89 -4.61 6.99
C THR A 136 -6.36 -5.02 8.39
N ASP A 137 -5.73 -6.04 9.01
CA ASP A 137 -6.22 -6.60 10.27
C ASP A 137 -7.71 -6.99 10.18
N PHE A 138 -8.06 -7.68 9.10
CA PHE A 138 -9.43 -8.13 8.78
C PHE A 138 -10.41 -6.98 8.53
N GLY A 139 -10.01 -5.98 7.80
CA GLY A 139 -10.80 -4.80 7.43
C GLY A 139 -10.85 -3.71 8.50
N ARG A 140 -10.16 -3.89 9.64
CA ARG A 140 -10.17 -2.91 10.73
C ARG A 140 -9.31 -1.67 10.44
N ILE A 141 -8.26 -1.80 9.65
CA ILE A 141 -7.30 -0.72 9.35
C ILE A 141 -7.05 -0.71 7.84
N THR A 142 -7.83 0.08 7.12
CA THR A 142 -7.73 0.19 5.66
C THR A 142 -6.94 1.44 5.19
N GLY A 143 -6.49 2.26 6.15
CA GLY A 143 -5.89 3.57 5.89
C GLY A 143 -6.91 4.71 5.98
N GLY A 144 -6.41 5.93 6.14
CA GLY A 144 -7.25 7.12 6.32
C GLY A 144 -6.92 8.26 5.35
N PHE A 145 -5.98 8.05 4.43
CA PHE A 145 -5.62 9.08 3.45
C PHE A 145 -6.61 9.08 2.28
N PRO A 146 -7.04 10.26 1.79
CA PRO A 146 -7.76 10.38 0.53
C PRO A 146 -6.85 9.90 -0.61
N VAL A 147 -7.22 8.82 -1.31
CA VAL A 147 -6.36 8.16 -2.31
C VAL A 147 -6.04 9.11 -3.46
N ILE A 148 -7.03 9.83 -3.98
CA ILE A 148 -6.85 10.79 -5.07
C ILE A 148 -5.83 11.87 -4.70
N SER A 149 -5.98 12.51 -3.52
CA SER A 149 -5.05 13.54 -3.06
C SER A 149 -3.64 12.98 -2.79
N SER A 150 -3.54 11.76 -2.27
CA SER A 150 -2.26 11.10 -2.03
C SER A 150 -1.52 10.82 -3.34
N LEU A 151 -2.21 10.23 -4.31
CA LEU A 151 -1.63 9.92 -5.62
C LEU A 151 -1.27 11.18 -6.40
N ALA A 152 -2.11 12.23 -6.36
CA ALA A 152 -1.81 13.53 -6.96
C ALA A 152 -0.57 14.17 -6.32
N THR A 153 -0.47 14.13 -4.98
CA THR A 153 0.71 14.63 -4.26
C THR A 153 1.98 13.93 -4.71
N LEU A 154 1.98 12.60 -4.78
CA LEU A 154 3.14 11.81 -5.18
C LEU A 154 3.48 11.96 -6.68
N ALA A 155 2.48 12.12 -7.52
CA ALA A 155 2.65 12.41 -8.95
C ALA A 155 3.27 13.79 -9.18
N PHE A 156 2.87 14.78 -8.39
CA PHE A 156 3.41 16.14 -8.42
C PHE A 156 4.83 16.25 -7.84
N ASP A 157 5.13 15.55 -6.73
CA ASP A 157 6.45 15.61 -6.05
C ASP A 157 7.65 15.18 -6.93
N GLY A 158 7.40 14.48 -8.02
CA GLY A 158 8.39 14.16 -9.05
C GLY A 158 9.19 12.88 -8.84
N ARG A 159 9.38 12.40 -7.61
CA ARG A 159 10.20 11.20 -7.29
C ARG A 159 9.58 9.91 -7.81
N ARG A 160 8.80 9.58 -8.46
CA ARG A 160 8.15 8.44 -9.12
C ARG A 160 6.90 8.93 -9.85
N SER A 161 7.02 10.14 -10.39
CA SER A 161 5.90 10.86 -10.96
C SER A 161 5.13 10.03 -12.00
N SER A 162 5.83 9.42 -12.95
CA SER A 162 5.21 8.60 -13.99
C SER A 162 4.40 7.41 -13.45
N PHE A 163 4.90 6.76 -12.39
CA PHE A 163 4.18 5.67 -11.73
C PHE A 163 2.91 6.18 -11.06
N PHE A 164 3.02 7.20 -10.20
CA PHE A 164 1.86 7.71 -9.47
C PHE A 164 0.86 8.44 -10.36
N ARG A 165 1.32 9.06 -11.46
CA ARG A 165 0.45 9.64 -12.48
C ARG A 165 -0.42 8.59 -13.16
N LYS A 166 0.16 7.42 -13.49
CA LYS A 166 -0.59 6.27 -14.00
C LYS A 166 -1.59 5.73 -12.98
N GLU A 167 -1.18 5.56 -11.72
CA GLU A 167 -2.08 5.09 -10.65
C GLU A 167 -3.22 6.08 -10.41
N LEU A 168 -2.98 7.39 -10.50
CA LEU A 168 -4.02 8.42 -10.36
C LEU A 168 -5.07 8.33 -11.48
N ILE A 169 -4.66 8.15 -12.74
CA ILE A 169 -5.59 7.92 -13.87
C ILE A 169 -6.45 6.68 -13.60
N LEU A 170 -5.83 5.59 -13.15
CA LEU A 170 -6.54 4.35 -12.86
C LEU A 170 -7.49 4.49 -11.65
N ALA A 171 -7.12 5.27 -10.64
CA ALA A 171 -8.01 5.60 -9.52
C ALA A 171 -9.24 6.41 -9.97
N LEU A 172 -9.04 7.40 -10.85
CA LEU A 172 -10.14 8.16 -11.45
C LEU A 172 -11.06 7.27 -12.27
N LYS A 173 -10.50 6.27 -12.98
CA LYS A 173 -11.30 5.32 -13.75
C LYS A 173 -12.17 4.43 -12.84
N ILE A 174 -11.71 4.02 -11.69
CA ILE A 174 -12.52 3.30 -10.70
C ILE A 174 -13.73 4.13 -10.25
N ILE A 175 -13.55 5.45 -10.09
CA ILE A 175 -14.64 6.38 -9.75
C ILE A 175 -15.58 6.56 -10.95
N GLU A 176 -15.04 6.72 -12.16
CA GLU A 176 -15.80 6.84 -13.41
C GLU A 176 -16.69 5.63 -13.65
N ASP A 177 -16.15 4.43 -13.43
CA ASP A 177 -16.85 3.15 -13.57
C ASP A 177 -17.88 2.89 -12.44
N GLY A 178 -17.96 3.79 -11.43
CA GLY A 178 -19.01 3.77 -10.38
C GLY A 178 -18.74 2.84 -9.19
N HIS A 179 -17.54 2.26 -9.09
CA HIS A 179 -17.21 1.32 -8.02
C HIS A 179 -17.11 1.97 -6.63
N ILE A 180 -16.78 3.25 -6.57
CA ILE A 180 -16.69 4.03 -5.32
C ILE A 180 -16.74 5.54 -5.64
N THR A 181 -17.18 6.36 -4.66
CA THR A 181 -17.06 7.82 -4.80
C THR A 181 -15.67 8.34 -4.41
N ALA A 182 -15.30 9.52 -4.91
CA ALA A 182 -14.02 10.14 -4.59
C ALA A 182 -13.82 10.35 -3.08
N GLU A 183 -14.87 10.75 -2.36
CA GLU A 183 -14.87 11.01 -0.92
C GLU A 183 -14.69 9.72 -0.11
N ALA A 184 -15.30 8.62 -0.57
CA ALA A 184 -15.21 7.31 0.08
C ALA A 184 -13.89 6.58 -0.22
N MET A 185 -13.18 6.95 -1.30
CA MET A 185 -11.93 6.32 -1.72
C MET A 185 -10.78 6.69 -0.77
N LYS A 186 -10.74 6.00 0.36
CA LYS A 186 -9.65 6.12 1.36
C LYS A 186 -8.74 4.91 1.34
N GLY A 187 -7.48 5.13 1.74
CA GLY A 187 -6.48 4.07 1.72
C GLY A 187 -5.18 4.46 2.43
N SER A 188 -4.09 3.82 2.04
CA SER A 188 -2.75 4.16 2.51
C SER A 188 -2.26 5.49 1.93
N TRP A 189 -1.20 6.03 2.52
CA TRP A 189 -0.52 7.24 2.00
C TRP A 189 0.00 7.08 0.56
N ALA A 190 0.24 5.86 0.12
CA ALA A 190 0.77 5.55 -1.22
C ALA A 190 -0.31 5.14 -2.22
N GLY A 191 -1.60 5.17 -1.84
CA GLY A 191 -2.71 4.88 -2.74
C GLY A 191 -3.19 3.44 -2.75
N ALA A 192 -2.69 2.57 -1.85
CA ALA A 192 -3.28 1.24 -1.66
C ALA A 192 -4.62 1.36 -0.93
N MET A 193 -5.66 0.66 -1.41
CA MET A 193 -7.04 0.92 -1.03
C MET A 193 -7.84 -0.36 -0.75
N GLY A 194 -8.95 -0.18 -0.03
CA GLY A 194 -9.85 -1.27 0.34
C GLY A 194 -9.25 -2.24 1.35
N GLN A 195 -9.96 -3.32 1.64
CA GLN A 195 -9.50 -4.34 2.58
C GLN A 195 -8.39 -5.23 2.01
N ASN A 196 -8.20 -5.21 0.69
CA ASN A 196 -7.17 -5.94 -0.04
C ASN A 196 -5.87 -5.15 -0.18
N GLN A 197 -5.86 -3.85 0.16
CA GLN A 197 -4.76 -2.92 -0.06
C GLN A 197 -4.24 -2.97 -1.50
N PHE A 198 -5.16 -3.02 -2.46
CA PHE A 198 -4.83 -2.96 -3.88
C PHE A 198 -4.44 -1.55 -4.31
N MET A 199 -3.38 -1.43 -5.07
CA MET A 199 -3.14 -0.25 -5.89
C MET A 199 -4.22 -0.15 -6.98
N PRO A 200 -4.53 1.04 -7.51
CA PRO A 200 -5.50 1.18 -8.61
C PRO A 200 -5.24 0.24 -9.78
N SER A 201 -3.98 0.06 -10.19
CA SER A 201 -3.60 -0.91 -11.22
C SER A 201 -3.90 -2.37 -10.83
N SER A 202 -3.75 -2.71 -9.56
CA SER A 202 -4.11 -4.03 -9.03
C SER A 202 -5.63 -4.23 -8.99
N PHE A 203 -6.38 -3.18 -8.68
CA PHE A 203 -7.84 -3.21 -8.75
C PHE A 203 -8.31 -3.60 -10.15
N HIS A 204 -7.91 -2.88 -11.19
CA HIS A 204 -8.30 -3.20 -12.56
C HIS A 204 -7.85 -4.59 -13.03
N SER A 205 -6.76 -5.12 -12.46
CA SER A 205 -6.24 -6.43 -12.85
C SER A 205 -6.90 -7.59 -12.12
N PHE A 206 -7.35 -7.38 -10.88
CA PHE A 206 -7.67 -8.47 -9.96
C PHE A 206 -8.97 -8.33 -9.18
N ALA A 207 -9.57 -7.12 -9.08
CA ALA A 207 -10.85 -6.97 -8.40
C ALA A 207 -11.95 -7.74 -9.14
N ILE A 208 -12.85 -8.34 -8.37
CA ILE A 208 -13.97 -9.14 -8.83
C ILE A 208 -15.23 -8.65 -8.15
N ASP A 209 -16.27 -8.38 -8.93
CA ASP A 209 -17.66 -8.32 -8.49
C ASP A 209 -18.15 -9.76 -8.36
N TYR A 210 -18.11 -10.30 -7.16
CA TYR A 210 -18.40 -11.72 -6.91
C TYR A 210 -19.84 -11.98 -6.49
N ASP A 211 -20.50 -10.99 -5.92
CA ASP A 211 -21.94 -11.08 -5.58
C ASP A 211 -22.84 -10.61 -6.73
N GLY A 212 -22.28 -10.00 -7.79
CA GLY A 212 -22.97 -9.66 -9.03
C GLY A 212 -23.84 -8.41 -8.90
N ASP A 213 -23.52 -7.50 -7.98
CA ASP A 213 -24.28 -6.27 -7.77
C ASP A 213 -23.92 -5.13 -8.75
N GLY A 214 -22.93 -5.35 -9.62
CA GLY A 214 -22.43 -4.40 -10.62
C GLY A 214 -21.23 -3.59 -10.14
N SER A 215 -20.72 -3.83 -8.93
CA SER A 215 -19.57 -3.14 -8.37
C SER A 215 -18.56 -4.11 -7.76
N ALA A 216 -17.28 -3.99 -8.10
CA ALA A 216 -16.23 -4.73 -7.40
C ALA A 216 -15.87 -4.02 -6.08
N ASP A 217 -16.70 -4.18 -5.04
CA ASP A 217 -16.54 -3.49 -3.73
C ASP A 217 -15.51 -4.17 -2.82
N ILE A 218 -14.24 -3.86 -3.04
CA ILE A 218 -13.15 -4.33 -2.17
C ILE A 218 -13.09 -3.61 -0.80
N TRP A 219 -14.01 -2.68 -0.53
CA TRP A 219 -14.05 -1.92 0.74
C TRP A 219 -15.03 -2.56 1.73
N ASN A 220 -16.22 -3.02 1.29
CA ASN A 220 -17.29 -3.44 2.16
C ASN A 220 -17.86 -4.83 1.84
N SER A 221 -17.85 -5.30 0.58
CA SER A 221 -18.34 -6.62 0.17
C SER A 221 -17.35 -7.73 0.50
N LEU A 222 -17.63 -8.58 1.49
CA LEU A 222 -16.78 -9.74 1.80
C LEU A 222 -16.67 -10.75 0.64
N PRO A 223 -17.72 -11.01 -0.14
CA PRO A 223 -17.61 -11.80 -1.36
C PRO A 223 -16.54 -11.27 -2.31
N ASP A 224 -16.57 -9.98 -2.62
CA ASP A 224 -15.63 -9.34 -3.56
C ASP A 224 -14.21 -9.28 -2.99
N ILE A 225 -14.10 -8.96 -1.69
CA ILE A 225 -12.81 -8.94 -1.00
C ILE A 225 -12.12 -10.30 -1.09
N PHE A 226 -12.81 -11.39 -0.78
CA PHE A 226 -12.23 -12.73 -0.79
C PHE A 226 -11.97 -13.24 -2.20
N ALA A 227 -12.88 -13.01 -3.14
CA ALA A 227 -12.71 -13.36 -4.54
C ALA A 227 -11.55 -12.59 -5.17
N SER A 228 -11.43 -11.30 -4.90
CA SER A 228 -10.35 -10.46 -5.40
C SER A 228 -8.97 -10.90 -4.86
N ILE A 229 -8.85 -11.24 -3.57
CA ILE A 229 -7.61 -11.82 -3.02
C ILE A 229 -7.29 -13.15 -3.68
N ALA A 230 -8.28 -14.01 -3.87
CA ALA A 230 -8.09 -15.32 -4.48
C ALA A 230 -7.70 -15.20 -5.97
N ASN A 231 -8.36 -14.30 -6.71
CA ASN A 231 -8.03 -13.99 -8.10
C ASN A 231 -6.60 -13.45 -8.25
N TYR A 232 -6.19 -12.53 -7.36
CA TYR A 232 -4.81 -12.03 -7.33
C TYR A 232 -3.79 -13.17 -7.17
N LEU A 233 -4.01 -14.07 -6.21
CA LEU A 233 -3.12 -15.20 -5.98
C LEU A 233 -3.12 -16.18 -7.17
N SER A 234 -4.29 -16.54 -7.67
CA SER A 234 -4.46 -17.46 -8.80
C SER A 234 -3.77 -16.92 -10.06
N LYS A 235 -4.03 -15.66 -10.45
CA LYS A 235 -3.37 -15.01 -11.59
C LYS A 235 -1.88 -14.78 -11.39
N SER A 236 -1.43 -14.68 -10.13
CA SER A 236 0.01 -14.62 -9.79
C SER A 236 0.69 -15.99 -9.81
N GLY A 237 0.01 -17.05 -10.23
CA GLY A 237 0.57 -18.40 -10.40
C GLY A 237 0.49 -19.27 -9.16
N TRP A 238 -0.35 -18.95 -8.18
CA TRP A 238 -0.61 -19.80 -7.02
C TRP A 238 -1.20 -21.16 -7.47
N LYS A 239 -0.70 -22.22 -6.88
CA LYS A 239 -1.18 -23.61 -7.08
C LYS A 239 -1.85 -24.11 -5.81
N GLY A 240 -3.13 -24.50 -5.89
CA GLY A 240 -3.95 -24.89 -4.75
C GLY A 240 -3.48 -26.11 -3.96
N ASP A 241 -2.61 -26.94 -4.53
CA ASP A 241 -1.99 -28.10 -3.90
C ASP A 241 -0.68 -27.77 -3.16
N GLN A 242 -0.19 -26.53 -3.23
CA GLN A 242 1.12 -26.12 -2.72
C GLN A 242 1.02 -25.25 -1.46
N ASN A 243 2.16 -25.12 -0.78
CA ASN A 243 2.39 -24.18 0.31
C ASN A 243 3.39 -23.11 -0.16
N TRP A 244 3.28 -21.90 0.42
CA TRP A 244 4.21 -20.80 0.17
C TRP A 244 5.65 -21.10 0.60
N GLY A 245 5.82 -22.01 1.60
CA GLY A 245 7.11 -22.35 2.16
C GLY A 245 6.99 -23.25 3.38
N ARG A 246 8.12 -23.64 3.93
CA ARG A 246 8.21 -24.45 5.15
C ARG A 246 9.50 -24.15 5.92
N PRO A 247 9.50 -24.23 7.25
CA PRO A 247 10.72 -24.23 8.04
C PRO A 247 11.56 -25.47 7.72
N VAL A 248 12.88 -25.31 7.68
CA VAL A 248 13.83 -26.39 7.42
C VAL A 248 14.97 -26.36 8.41
N LEU A 249 15.59 -27.54 8.61
CA LEU A 249 16.88 -27.68 9.28
C LEU A 249 17.97 -27.73 8.21
N LEU A 250 19.00 -26.95 8.40
CA LEU A 250 20.18 -26.93 7.55
C LEU A 250 21.29 -27.77 8.21
N PRO A 251 22.07 -28.57 7.45
CA PRO A 251 23.24 -29.25 7.99
C PRO A 251 24.32 -28.22 8.38
N THR A 252 25.20 -28.57 9.30
CA THR A 252 26.30 -27.70 9.77
C THR A 252 27.24 -27.28 8.64
N THR A 253 27.38 -28.11 7.62
CA THR A 253 28.19 -27.90 6.42
C THR A 253 27.49 -27.08 5.32
N PHE A 254 26.26 -26.57 5.59
CA PHE A 254 25.47 -25.91 4.56
C PHE A 254 26.11 -24.59 4.10
N SER A 255 26.31 -24.46 2.79
CA SER A 255 26.90 -23.25 2.21
C SER A 255 25.98 -22.04 2.32
N LYS A 256 26.41 -20.99 3.01
CA LYS A 256 25.68 -19.71 3.09
C LYS A 256 25.40 -19.05 1.72
N LYS A 257 26.20 -19.38 0.70
CA LYS A 257 25.99 -18.90 -0.69
C LYS A 257 24.68 -19.40 -1.31
N LEU A 258 24.11 -20.47 -0.75
CA LEU A 258 22.83 -21.02 -1.18
C LEU A 258 21.62 -20.39 -0.47
N VAL A 259 21.85 -19.46 0.46
CA VAL A 259 20.76 -18.73 1.16
C VAL A 259 20.41 -17.48 0.37
N GLY A 260 19.15 -17.36 -0.06
CA GLY A 260 18.66 -16.16 -0.73
C GLY A 260 17.55 -16.41 -1.73
N LYS A 261 16.75 -15.38 -1.99
CA LYS A 261 15.57 -15.46 -2.89
C LYS A 261 15.91 -15.80 -4.34
N LYS A 262 17.15 -15.53 -4.78
CA LYS A 262 17.61 -15.82 -6.16
C LYS A 262 18.00 -17.27 -6.37
N VAL A 263 18.29 -18.02 -5.29
CA VAL A 263 18.71 -19.42 -5.37
C VAL A 263 17.49 -20.32 -5.41
N LYS A 264 17.22 -20.90 -6.57
CA LYS A 264 16.10 -21.82 -6.80
C LYS A 264 16.65 -23.19 -7.17
N LYS A 265 16.21 -24.24 -6.48
CA LYS A 265 16.56 -25.65 -6.73
C LYS A 265 15.32 -26.52 -6.58
N LYS A 266 15.30 -27.68 -7.24
CA LYS A 266 14.29 -28.71 -7.01
C LYS A 266 14.35 -29.18 -5.55
N ILE A 267 13.22 -29.61 -4.97
CA ILE A 267 13.16 -30.11 -3.58
C ILE A 267 14.13 -31.28 -3.36
N GLN A 268 14.26 -32.15 -4.34
CA GLN A 268 15.23 -33.24 -4.32
C GLN A 268 16.66 -32.71 -4.11
N SER A 269 17.09 -31.73 -4.89
CA SER A 269 18.45 -31.15 -4.76
C SER A 269 18.70 -30.52 -3.40
N TRP A 270 17.67 -29.93 -2.77
CA TRP A 270 17.78 -29.46 -1.39
C TRP A 270 17.95 -30.62 -0.40
N SER A 271 17.24 -31.76 -0.64
CA SER A 271 17.36 -32.96 0.18
C SER A 271 18.75 -33.60 0.09
N GLU A 272 19.33 -33.64 -1.13
CA GLU A 272 20.70 -34.14 -1.40
C GLU A 272 21.76 -33.28 -0.71
N LEU A 273 21.50 -31.96 -0.54
CA LEU A 273 22.32 -31.05 0.24
C LEU A 273 22.12 -31.20 1.78
N GLY A 274 21.38 -32.20 2.21
CA GLY A 274 21.13 -32.47 3.62
C GLY A 274 20.08 -31.60 4.29
N VAL A 275 19.31 -30.81 3.52
CA VAL A 275 18.21 -30.00 4.07
C VAL A 275 17.05 -30.93 4.46
N LYS A 276 16.55 -30.77 5.70
CA LYS A 276 15.46 -31.58 6.28
C LYS A 276 14.29 -30.71 6.69
N LYS A 277 13.11 -31.30 6.89
CA LYS A 277 11.98 -30.63 7.57
C LYS A 277 12.38 -30.22 8.99
N ALA A 278 11.68 -29.26 9.59
CA ALA A 278 11.93 -28.80 10.95
C ALA A 278 11.87 -29.91 12.01
N ASN A 279 11.17 -30.99 11.75
CA ASN A 279 11.10 -32.19 12.60
C ASN A 279 12.17 -33.24 12.30
N GLY A 280 13.19 -32.92 11.50
CA GLY A 280 14.30 -33.82 11.13
C GLY A 280 14.01 -34.82 10.00
N MET A 281 12.76 -34.97 9.56
CA MET A 281 12.43 -35.85 8.44
C MET A 281 12.91 -35.30 7.11
N MET A 282 13.08 -36.19 6.11
CA MET A 282 13.42 -35.78 4.75
C MET A 282 12.36 -34.87 4.13
N LEU A 283 12.80 -34.02 3.21
CA LEU A 283 11.88 -33.21 2.40
C LEU A 283 11.04 -34.15 1.50
N PRO A 284 9.75 -33.81 1.24
CA PRO A 284 8.93 -34.63 0.34
C PRO A 284 9.49 -34.52 -1.08
N ILE A 285 9.85 -35.68 -1.66
CA ILE A 285 10.15 -35.76 -3.08
C ILE A 285 8.81 -35.79 -3.81
N ALA A 286 8.59 -34.91 -4.80
CA ALA A 286 7.43 -35.01 -5.65
C ALA A 286 7.42 -36.41 -6.31
N LYS A 287 6.32 -37.16 -6.19
CA LYS A 287 6.12 -38.34 -7.02
C LYS A 287 6.16 -37.86 -8.46
N MET A 288 7.05 -38.40 -9.27
CA MET A 288 6.97 -38.24 -10.72
C MET A 288 5.65 -38.87 -11.14
N SER A 289 4.70 -38.08 -11.58
CA SER A 289 3.49 -38.51 -12.28
C SER A 289 3.82 -38.68 -13.74
#